data_23dc02ac9dbfa26eb86ecb1021b0dedf
#
_entry.id   23dc02ac9dbfa26eb86ecb1021b0dedf
#
_cell.length_a   1.000
_cell.length_b   1.000
_cell.length_c   1.000
_cell.angle_alpha   90.00
_cell.angle_beta   90.00
_cell.angle_gamma   90.00
#
_symmetry.space_group_name_H-M   'P 1'
#
loop_
_entity.id
_entity.type
_entity.pdbx_description
1 polymer ?
#
loop_
_entity_poly.entity_id
_entity_poly.type
_entity_poly.pdbx_seq_one_letter_code
_entity_poly.pdbx_strand_id
1 'polypeptide(L)'
;MKQFWMFDFGFSIGESKNKKVFCLTVAALLLAISFPANAQQPKKVPRIGYQSAGSSGEREEAFRHGLRELAYVEGQTINIEWRFAEGKSDRVPQNTAELVRLKVDVIVTGGSADTLATKKATQNIPIVMTQDSDPVGNRFVASLARPGGNITGLTSLSFELNGKRLELLKETLPGLSHVFVLQGPGTPVQLRDTEKVKETES
;
A
#
# COMPACT_ATOMS: atom_id res chain seq x y z
N MET A 1 -23.29 -44.98 -48.66
CA MET A 1 -24.62 -45.13 -48.07
C MET A 1 -24.53 -44.96 -46.58
N LYS A 2 -24.78 -43.77 -46.04
CA LYS A 2 -24.98 -43.54 -44.60
C LYS A 2 -26.21 -42.70 -44.47
N GLN A 3 -27.27 -43.28 -43.92
CA GLN A 3 -28.55 -42.64 -43.67
C GLN A 3 -28.39 -41.67 -42.52
N PHE A 4 -28.74 -40.41 -42.76
CA PHE A 4 -28.83 -39.36 -41.79
C PHE A 4 -30.24 -39.41 -41.19
N TRP A 5 -30.34 -39.73 -39.89
CA TRP A 5 -31.60 -39.71 -39.16
C TRP A 5 -31.95 -38.25 -38.85
N MET A 6 -32.93 -37.73 -39.57
CA MET A 6 -33.54 -36.45 -39.28
C MET A 6 -34.64 -36.67 -38.22
N PHE A 7 -34.44 -36.20 -37.03
CA PHE A 7 -35.46 -36.18 -36.00
C PHE A 7 -36.45 -35.06 -36.35
N ASP A 8 -37.63 -35.47 -36.91
CA ASP A 8 -38.77 -34.62 -37.09
C ASP A 8 -39.38 -34.35 -35.71
N PHE A 9 -39.08 -33.21 -35.12
CA PHE A 9 -39.82 -32.65 -33.99
C PHE A 9 -41.10 -32.00 -34.56
N GLY A 10 -42.15 -32.80 -34.80
CA GLY A 10 -43.48 -32.37 -35.14
C GLY A 10 -44.10 -31.58 -33.97
N PHE A 11 -43.75 -30.30 -33.88
CA PHE A 11 -44.41 -29.40 -32.97
C PHE A 11 -45.69 -28.89 -33.61
N SER A 12 -46.80 -29.66 -33.46
CA SER A 12 -48.14 -29.24 -33.85
C SER A 12 -48.60 -28.09 -32.97
N ILE A 13 -48.47 -26.85 -33.48
CA ILE A 13 -49.05 -25.67 -32.84
C ILE A 13 -50.55 -25.70 -33.10
N GLY A 14 -51.32 -26.29 -32.16
CA GLY A 14 -52.77 -26.15 -32.15
C GLY A 14 -53.17 -24.68 -32.20
N GLU A 15 -54.14 -24.40 -33.05
CA GLU A 15 -54.67 -23.05 -33.31
C GLU A 15 -55.33 -22.49 -32.04
N SER A 16 -54.51 -21.91 -31.17
CA SER A 16 -54.93 -21.34 -29.90
C SER A 16 -55.47 -19.94 -30.14
N LYS A 17 -56.73 -19.70 -29.74
CA LYS A 17 -57.39 -18.38 -29.70
C LYS A 17 -56.66 -17.32 -28.84
N ASN A 18 -55.53 -17.71 -28.23
CA ASN A 18 -54.73 -16.87 -27.32
C ASN A 18 -53.36 -16.49 -27.88
N LYS A 19 -53.28 -16.09 -29.16
CA LYS A 19 -52.02 -15.56 -29.71
C LYS A 19 -51.41 -14.43 -28.87
N LYS A 20 -52.26 -13.62 -28.20
CA LYS A 20 -51.82 -12.56 -27.31
C LYS A 20 -51.16 -13.10 -26.03
N VAL A 21 -51.67 -14.19 -25.46
CA VAL A 21 -51.09 -14.81 -24.26
C VAL A 21 -49.75 -15.48 -24.58
N PHE A 22 -49.66 -16.15 -25.73
CA PHE A 22 -48.40 -16.75 -26.18
C PHE A 22 -47.33 -15.70 -26.47
N CYS A 23 -47.68 -14.57 -27.12
CA CYS A 23 -46.74 -13.47 -27.32
C CYS A 23 -46.31 -12.83 -25.99
N LEU A 24 -47.19 -12.72 -25.01
CA LEU A 24 -46.88 -12.18 -23.68
C LEU A 24 -45.95 -13.12 -22.90
N THR A 25 -46.14 -14.44 -22.97
CA THR A 25 -45.29 -15.40 -22.29
C THR A 25 -43.87 -15.45 -22.93
N VAL A 26 -43.80 -15.39 -24.26
CA VAL A 26 -42.51 -15.34 -24.96
C VAL A 26 -41.79 -14.00 -24.68
N ALA A 27 -42.50 -12.87 -24.65
CA ALA A 27 -41.93 -11.58 -24.28
C ALA A 27 -41.47 -11.55 -22.84
N ALA A 28 -42.23 -12.13 -21.90
CA ALA A 28 -41.81 -12.27 -20.51
C ALA A 28 -40.58 -13.18 -20.34
N LEU A 29 -40.46 -14.26 -21.11
CA LEU A 29 -39.32 -15.15 -21.12
C LEU A 29 -38.08 -14.45 -21.68
N LEU A 30 -38.21 -13.67 -22.74
CA LEU A 30 -37.12 -12.87 -23.30
C LEU A 30 -36.68 -11.75 -22.39
N LEU A 31 -37.59 -11.11 -21.65
CA LEU A 31 -37.27 -10.12 -20.61
C LEU A 31 -36.54 -10.76 -19.42
N ALA A 32 -36.86 -12.00 -19.01
CA ALA A 32 -36.18 -12.71 -17.95
C ALA A 32 -34.72 -13.04 -18.31
N ILE A 33 -34.39 -13.22 -19.59
CA ILE A 33 -33.03 -13.46 -20.10
C ILE A 33 -32.20 -12.16 -20.16
N SER A 34 -32.88 -10.98 -20.19
CA SER A 34 -32.25 -9.67 -20.33
C SER A 34 -31.75 -9.07 -18.99
N PHE A 35 -31.96 -9.74 -17.86
CA PHE A 35 -31.26 -9.32 -16.65
C PHE A 35 -29.77 -9.57 -16.87
N PRO A 36 -28.92 -8.52 -16.88
CA PRO A 36 -27.49 -8.75 -16.90
C PRO A 36 -27.19 -9.62 -15.67
N ALA A 37 -26.80 -10.86 -15.92
CA ALA A 37 -26.08 -11.61 -14.91
C ALA A 37 -24.90 -10.71 -14.57
N ASN A 38 -24.95 -10.03 -13.42
CA ASN A 38 -23.77 -9.44 -12.82
C ASN A 38 -22.86 -10.62 -12.52
N ALA A 39 -22.17 -11.07 -13.58
CA ALA A 39 -21.07 -11.99 -13.47
C ALA A 39 -20.16 -11.29 -12.44
N GLN A 40 -20.09 -11.86 -11.24
CA GLN A 40 -19.19 -11.40 -10.20
C GLN A 40 -17.83 -11.34 -10.87
N GLN A 41 -17.42 -10.13 -11.29
CA GLN A 41 -16.05 -9.93 -11.73
C GLN A 41 -15.20 -10.50 -10.61
N PRO A 42 -14.29 -11.45 -10.91
CA PRO A 42 -13.46 -12.05 -9.88
C PRO A 42 -12.84 -10.87 -9.12
N LYS A 43 -13.18 -10.77 -7.82
CA LYS A 43 -12.73 -9.66 -6.98
C LYS A 43 -11.21 -9.67 -7.04
N LYS A 44 -10.64 -8.69 -7.76
CA LYS A 44 -9.19 -8.58 -7.91
C LYS A 44 -8.59 -8.60 -6.50
N VAL A 45 -7.77 -9.61 -6.21
CA VAL A 45 -7.04 -9.68 -4.94
C VAL A 45 -6.02 -8.55 -4.95
N PRO A 46 -6.10 -7.56 -4.02
CA PRO A 46 -5.17 -6.45 -3.95
C PRO A 46 -3.75 -6.94 -3.73
N ARG A 47 -2.79 -6.24 -4.33
CA ARG A 47 -1.36 -6.54 -4.19
C ARG A 47 -0.68 -5.39 -3.45
N ILE A 48 -0.09 -5.70 -2.30
CA ILE A 48 0.68 -4.77 -1.48
C ILE A 48 2.16 -5.02 -1.76
N GLY A 49 2.93 -3.97 -2.07
CA GLY A 49 4.38 -4.02 -2.04
C GLY A 49 4.86 -3.58 -0.66
N TYR A 50 5.62 -4.40 0.05
CA TYR A 50 6.29 -3.99 1.29
C TYR A 50 7.78 -3.90 1.06
N GLN A 51 8.36 -2.73 1.32
CA GLN A 51 9.79 -2.48 1.16
C GLN A 51 10.42 -2.04 2.47
N SER A 52 11.54 -2.66 2.82
CA SER A 52 12.35 -2.29 3.98
C SER A 52 13.83 -2.33 3.64
N ALA A 53 14.58 -1.31 4.06
CA ALA A 53 16.03 -1.29 3.97
C ALA A 53 16.69 -2.34 4.89
N GLY A 54 16.00 -2.76 5.94
CA GLY A 54 16.43 -3.82 6.86
C GLY A 54 16.11 -5.23 6.36
N SER A 55 16.18 -6.16 7.30
CA SER A 55 15.75 -7.56 7.15
C SER A 55 14.33 -7.73 7.67
N SER A 56 13.69 -8.86 7.32
CA SER A 56 12.42 -9.26 7.93
C SER A 56 12.56 -9.45 9.44
N GLY A 57 11.51 -9.10 10.19
CA GLY A 57 11.51 -9.20 11.63
C GLY A 57 10.15 -8.92 12.28
N GLU A 58 10.18 -8.47 13.53
CA GLU A 58 8.97 -8.26 14.34
C GLU A 58 7.99 -7.24 13.75
N ARG A 59 8.48 -6.21 13.02
CA ARG A 59 7.61 -5.20 12.40
C ARG A 59 6.71 -5.80 11.32
N GLU A 60 7.29 -6.65 10.50
CA GLU A 60 6.59 -7.32 9.41
C GLU A 60 5.56 -8.31 9.96
N GLU A 61 5.90 -9.01 11.05
CA GLU A 61 4.94 -9.87 11.73
C GLU A 61 3.80 -9.07 12.38
N ALA A 62 4.10 -7.94 13.00
CA ALA A 62 3.07 -7.02 13.52
C ALA A 62 2.18 -6.48 12.41
N PHE A 63 2.75 -6.14 11.25
CA PHE A 63 2.00 -5.71 10.08
C PHE A 63 1.05 -6.81 9.57
N ARG A 64 1.55 -8.06 9.42
CA ARG A 64 0.71 -9.21 9.06
C ARG A 64 -0.39 -9.46 10.10
N HIS A 65 -0.06 -9.34 11.38
CA HIS A 65 -1.04 -9.51 12.45
C HIS A 65 -2.17 -8.47 12.34
N GLY A 66 -1.85 -7.18 12.21
CA GLY A 66 -2.83 -6.12 12.05
C GLY A 66 -3.70 -6.31 10.79
N LEU A 67 -3.13 -6.78 9.68
CA LEU A 67 -3.91 -7.10 8.49
C LEU A 67 -4.90 -8.26 8.75
N ARG A 68 -4.48 -9.31 9.47
CA ARG A 68 -5.37 -10.43 9.82
C ARG A 68 -6.53 -10.00 10.72
N GLU A 69 -6.30 -9.10 11.68
CA GLU A 69 -7.36 -8.54 12.53
C GLU A 69 -8.43 -7.80 11.70
N LEU A 70 -8.03 -7.23 10.56
CA LEU A 70 -8.91 -6.58 9.59
C LEU A 70 -9.46 -7.54 8.53
N ALA A 71 -9.36 -8.85 8.74
CA ALA A 71 -9.77 -9.91 7.82
C ALA A 71 -9.02 -9.93 6.47
N TYR A 72 -7.84 -9.31 6.40
CA TYR A 72 -6.94 -9.45 5.25
C TYR A 72 -5.98 -10.61 5.49
N VAL A 73 -6.10 -11.65 4.69
CA VAL A 73 -5.29 -12.88 4.80
C VAL A 73 -4.40 -12.99 3.57
N GLU A 74 -3.08 -13.01 3.80
CA GLU A 74 -2.07 -13.13 2.74
C GLU A 74 -2.28 -14.44 1.95
N GLY A 75 -2.26 -14.35 0.62
CA GLY A 75 -2.52 -15.46 -0.28
C GLY A 75 -4.02 -15.79 -0.50
N GLN A 76 -4.94 -15.13 0.21
CA GLN A 76 -6.39 -15.34 0.07
C GLN A 76 -7.12 -14.05 -0.33
N THR A 77 -7.09 -13.03 0.53
CA THR A 77 -7.78 -11.76 0.30
C THR A 77 -6.84 -10.63 -0.11
N ILE A 78 -5.52 -10.79 0.11
CA ILE A 78 -4.45 -9.91 -0.32
C ILE A 78 -3.22 -10.72 -0.73
N ASN A 79 -2.37 -10.15 -1.60
CA ASN A 79 -1.02 -10.63 -1.88
C ASN A 79 -0.01 -9.59 -1.42
N ILE A 80 1.07 -10.02 -0.75
CA ILE A 80 2.13 -9.13 -0.29
C ILE A 80 3.44 -9.49 -0.99
N GLU A 81 4.00 -8.50 -1.69
CA GLU A 81 5.30 -8.59 -2.34
C GLU A 81 6.36 -8.01 -1.41
N TRP A 82 7.02 -8.87 -0.68
CA TRP A 82 8.06 -8.47 0.28
C TRP A 82 9.38 -8.19 -0.42
N ARG A 83 10.01 -7.05 -0.10
CA ARG A 83 11.33 -6.66 -0.59
C ARG A 83 12.17 -6.12 0.56
N PHE A 84 13.21 -6.85 0.89
CA PHE A 84 14.18 -6.50 1.93
C PHE A 84 15.54 -6.20 1.31
N ALA A 85 16.14 -5.07 1.69
CA ALA A 85 17.47 -4.71 1.22
C ALA A 85 18.60 -5.30 2.07
N GLU A 86 18.28 -5.85 3.26
CA GLU A 86 19.23 -6.51 4.17
C GLU A 86 20.44 -5.61 4.52
N GLY A 87 20.18 -4.31 4.73
CA GLY A 87 21.22 -3.31 5.00
C GLY A 87 22.01 -2.83 3.78
N LYS A 88 21.72 -3.36 2.59
CA LYS A 88 22.40 -2.97 1.33
C LYS A 88 21.62 -1.83 0.66
N SER A 89 22.11 -0.60 0.83
CA SER A 89 21.42 0.60 0.37
C SER A 89 21.21 0.67 -1.15
N ASP A 90 22.07 0.02 -1.93
CA ASP A 90 21.98 -0.10 -3.39
C ASP A 90 20.81 -0.96 -3.86
N ARG A 91 20.33 -1.88 -3.02
CA ARG A 91 19.15 -2.71 -3.31
C ARG A 91 17.83 -1.96 -3.19
N VAL A 92 17.77 -0.90 -2.38
CA VAL A 92 16.52 -0.17 -2.14
C VAL A 92 15.90 0.38 -3.44
N PRO A 93 16.63 1.08 -4.33
CA PRO A 93 16.06 1.52 -5.60
C PRO A 93 15.66 0.37 -6.53
N GLN A 94 16.40 -0.74 -6.53
CA GLN A 94 16.10 -1.91 -7.36
C GLN A 94 14.80 -2.57 -6.92
N ASN A 95 14.65 -2.82 -5.61
CA ASN A 95 13.44 -3.34 -4.99
C ASN A 95 12.22 -2.48 -5.32
N THR A 96 12.38 -1.15 -5.22
CA THR A 96 11.33 -0.18 -5.58
C THR A 96 10.92 -0.31 -7.04
N ALA A 97 11.89 -0.36 -7.95
CA ALA A 97 11.63 -0.49 -9.39
C ALA A 97 10.87 -1.78 -9.72
N GLU A 98 11.19 -2.89 -9.03
CA GLU A 98 10.44 -4.15 -9.16
C GLU A 98 8.99 -4.00 -8.73
N LEU A 99 8.72 -3.41 -7.56
CA LEU A 99 7.36 -3.20 -7.06
C LEU A 99 6.54 -2.32 -8.02
N VAL A 100 7.14 -1.26 -8.56
CA VAL A 100 6.49 -0.41 -9.57
C VAL A 100 6.19 -1.20 -10.85
N ARG A 101 7.13 -2.04 -11.32
CA ARG A 101 6.93 -2.91 -12.49
C ARG A 101 5.82 -3.93 -12.28
N LEU A 102 5.71 -4.48 -11.07
CA LEU A 102 4.65 -5.41 -10.66
C LEU A 102 3.27 -4.74 -10.58
N LYS A 103 3.21 -3.40 -10.68
CA LYS A 103 1.98 -2.61 -10.59
C LYS A 103 1.18 -2.96 -9.34
N VAL A 104 1.86 -2.96 -8.19
CA VAL A 104 1.21 -3.16 -6.90
C VAL A 104 0.17 -2.05 -6.65
N ASP A 105 -0.88 -2.35 -5.91
CA ASP A 105 -1.97 -1.39 -5.65
C ASP A 105 -1.58 -0.34 -4.60
N VAL A 106 -0.63 -0.67 -3.69
CA VAL A 106 -0.07 0.22 -2.68
C VAL A 106 1.35 -0.23 -2.31
N ILE A 107 2.23 0.71 -1.97
CA ILE A 107 3.57 0.41 -1.46
C ILE A 107 3.65 0.84 0.00
N VAL A 108 4.01 -0.09 0.88
CA VAL A 108 4.30 0.16 2.29
C VAL A 108 5.82 0.27 2.45
N THR A 109 6.29 1.32 3.11
CA THR A 109 7.72 1.59 3.28
C THR A 109 8.13 1.51 4.75
N GLY A 110 9.22 0.79 5.04
CA GLY A 110 9.71 0.51 6.38
C GLY A 110 10.45 1.68 7.04
N GLY A 111 10.80 2.72 6.29
CA GLY A 111 11.53 3.88 6.82
C GLY A 111 11.73 4.98 5.80
N SER A 112 12.41 6.06 6.22
CA SER A 112 12.61 7.28 5.42
C SER A 112 13.38 7.04 4.11
N ALA A 113 14.42 6.18 4.13
CA ALA A 113 15.20 5.85 2.94
C ALA A 113 14.34 5.13 1.88
N ASP A 114 13.50 4.19 2.33
CA ASP A 114 12.57 3.46 1.48
C ASP A 114 11.53 4.39 0.89
N THR A 115 10.98 5.29 1.71
CA THR A 115 10.00 6.31 1.30
C THR A 115 10.59 7.24 0.25
N LEU A 116 11.83 7.70 0.45
CA LEU A 116 12.52 8.57 -0.50
C LEU A 116 12.74 7.89 -1.86
N ALA A 117 13.19 6.64 -1.85
CA ALA A 117 13.39 5.86 -3.06
C ALA A 117 12.05 5.64 -3.80
N THR A 118 11.00 5.28 -3.06
CA THR A 118 9.67 5.03 -3.63
C THR A 118 9.04 6.30 -4.19
N LYS A 119 9.17 7.44 -3.48
CA LYS A 119 8.72 8.76 -3.98
C LYS A 119 9.35 9.14 -5.31
N LYS A 120 10.65 8.83 -5.48
CA LYS A 120 11.37 9.09 -6.75
C LYS A 120 10.91 8.19 -7.88
N ALA A 121 10.47 6.97 -7.57
CA ALA A 121 10.12 5.97 -8.57
C ALA A 121 8.67 6.03 -9.04
N THR A 122 7.74 6.55 -8.21
CA THR A 122 6.32 6.64 -8.58
C THR A 122 5.64 7.85 -7.94
N GLN A 123 4.72 8.45 -8.71
CA GLN A 123 3.79 9.49 -8.23
C GLN A 123 2.33 9.02 -8.25
N ASN A 124 2.09 7.82 -8.78
CA ASN A 124 0.73 7.31 -9.00
C ASN A 124 0.34 6.22 -7.99
N ILE A 125 1.30 5.35 -7.61
CA ILE A 125 1.02 4.29 -6.64
C ILE A 125 0.97 4.93 -5.24
N PRO A 126 -0.09 4.72 -4.45
CA PRO A 126 -0.16 5.17 -3.07
C PRO A 126 0.99 4.60 -2.24
N ILE A 127 1.58 5.43 -1.40
CA ILE A 127 2.70 5.07 -0.51
C ILE A 127 2.25 5.25 0.94
N VAL A 128 2.42 4.23 1.76
CA VAL A 128 2.14 4.26 3.19
C VAL A 128 3.43 4.09 3.97
N MET A 129 3.87 5.15 4.64
CA MET A 129 5.02 5.11 5.53
C MET A 129 4.63 4.44 6.85
N THR A 130 5.36 3.41 7.26
CA THR A 130 5.17 2.82 8.61
C THR A 130 5.83 3.65 9.69
N GLN A 131 6.86 4.41 9.34
CA GLN A 131 7.58 5.30 10.24
C GLN A 131 8.38 6.34 9.47
N ASP A 132 8.27 7.60 9.89
CA ASP A 132 9.20 8.68 9.57
C ASP A 132 9.33 9.61 10.78
N SER A 133 10.50 10.22 10.97
CA SER A 133 10.73 11.13 12.09
C SER A 133 10.32 12.58 11.78
N ASP A 134 10.40 12.98 10.50
CA ASP A 134 10.00 14.32 10.03
C ASP A 134 9.53 14.26 8.57
N PRO A 135 8.32 13.79 8.30
CA PRO A 135 7.85 13.63 6.92
C PRO A 135 7.64 14.97 6.19
N VAL A 136 7.43 16.07 6.93
CA VAL A 136 7.31 17.42 6.36
C VAL A 136 8.68 17.96 5.98
N GLY A 137 9.66 17.91 6.90
CA GLY A 137 11.03 18.31 6.62
C GLY A 137 11.71 17.47 5.54
N ASN A 138 11.39 16.18 5.44
CA ASN A 138 11.80 15.31 4.35
C ASN A 138 11.03 15.57 3.06
N ARG A 139 10.03 16.46 3.08
CA ARG A 139 9.17 16.80 1.94
C ARG A 139 8.42 15.60 1.39
N PHE A 140 8.08 14.64 2.22
CA PHE A 140 7.23 13.50 1.84
C PHE A 140 5.79 13.92 1.75
N VAL A 141 5.36 14.78 2.70
CA VAL A 141 4.03 15.35 2.77
C VAL A 141 4.09 16.87 2.92
N ALA A 142 3.05 17.57 2.49
CA ALA A 142 2.98 19.04 2.64
C ALA A 142 2.75 19.45 4.09
N SER A 143 1.91 18.72 4.82
CA SER A 143 1.69 18.84 6.27
C SER A 143 1.15 17.54 6.82
N LEU A 144 1.19 17.36 8.15
CA LEU A 144 0.66 16.14 8.79
C LEU A 144 -0.86 16.02 8.61
N ALA A 145 -1.59 17.14 8.67
CA ALA A 145 -3.04 17.14 8.50
C ALA A 145 -3.49 17.04 7.03
N ARG A 146 -2.66 17.47 6.09
CA ARG A 146 -2.96 17.47 4.65
C ARG A 146 -1.72 17.04 3.86
N PRO A 147 -1.51 15.75 3.67
CA PRO A 147 -0.33 15.22 2.97
C PRO A 147 -0.14 15.77 1.56
N GLY A 148 -1.21 16.01 0.81
CA GLY A 148 -1.20 16.72 -0.48
C GLY A 148 -0.69 15.94 -1.68
N GLY A 149 -0.28 14.68 -1.51
CA GLY A 149 0.25 13.81 -2.58
C GLY A 149 -0.17 12.35 -2.41
N ASN A 150 0.59 11.45 -3.05
CA ASN A 150 0.35 10.01 -2.96
C ASN A 150 1.00 9.34 -1.74
N ILE A 151 1.54 10.11 -0.78
CA ILE A 151 2.22 9.60 0.41
C ILE A 151 1.39 9.94 1.65
N THR A 152 1.20 8.94 2.52
CA THR A 152 0.61 9.06 3.85
C THR A 152 1.30 8.10 4.81
N GLY A 153 0.96 8.13 6.09
CA GLY A 153 1.50 7.16 7.05
C GLY A 153 1.69 7.70 8.45
N LEU A 154 2.62 7.09 9.18
CA LEU A 154 2.88 7.37 10.58
C LEU A 154 4.18 8.17 10.75
N THR A 155 4.20 9.04 11.76
CA THR A 155 5.40 9.75 12.21
C THR A 155 5.62 9.54 13.70
N SER A 156 6.89 9.45 14.12
CA SER A 156 7.24 9.26 15.51
C SER A 156 7.39 10.59 16.27
N LEU A 157 7.41 11.74 15.59
CA LEU A 157 7.72 13.07 16.15
C LEU A 157 9.02 13.10 17.01
N SER A 158 9.86 12.07 16.89
CA SER A 158 11.06 11.91 17.72
C SER A 158 12.06 13.03 17.50
N PHE A 159 11.98 13.67 16.36
CA PHE A 159 12.79 14.83 15.98
C PHE A 159 12.56 16.02 16.90
N GLU A 160 11.32 16.39 17.13
CA GLU A 160 10.95 17.54 18.00
C GLU A 160 11.40 17.35 19.45
N LEU A 161 11.62 16.11 19.85
CA LEU A 161 12.04 15.77 21.22
C LEU A 161 13.55 15.85 21.47
N ASN A 162 14.38 16.01 20.43
CA ASN A 162 15.83 15.98 20.59
C ASN A 162 16.36 17.14 21.45
N GLY A 163 15.85 18.35 21.24
CA GLY A 163 16.17 19.50 22.08
C GLY A 163 15.83 19.25 23.55
N LYS A 164 14.63 18.73 23.82
CA LYS A 164 14.19 18.45 25.19
C LYS A 164 15.00 17.33 25.85
N ARG A 165 15.41 16.30 25.09
CA ARG A 165 16.31 15.27 25.59
C ARG A 165 17.67 15.83 26.02
N LEU A 166 18.22 16.79 25.23
CA LEU A 166 19.47 17.44 25.55
C LEU A 166 19.34 18.34 26.79
N GLU A 167 18.25 19.08 26.92
CA GLU A 167 17.94 19.86 28.13
C GLU A 167 17.90 18.97 29.37
N LEU A 168 17.13 17.87 29.34
CA LEU A 168 17.03 16.92 30.44
C LEU A 168 18.37 16.29 30.79
N LEU A 169 19.19 16.00 29.79
CA LEU A 169 20.53 15.48 30.00
C LEU A 169 21.41 16.50 30.76
N LYS A 170 21.35 17.77 30.36
CA LYS A 170 22.09 18.87 31.00
C LYS A 170 21.60 19.15 32.43
N GLU A 171 20.28 19.09 32.67
CA GLU A 171 19.67 19.21 33.99
C GLU A 171 20.12 18.05 34.91
N THR A 172 20.18 16.83 34.36
CA THR A 172 20.56 15.62 35.14
C THR A 172 22.05 15.58 35.43
N LEU A 173 22.89 16.11 34.55
CA LEU A 173 24.33 16.14 34.63
C LEU A 173 24.86 17.58 34.45
N PRO A 174 24.81 18.43 35.51
CA PRO A 174 25.18 19.86 35.39
C PRO A 174 26.63 20.11 34.99
N GLY A 175 27.50 19.15 35.19
CA GLY A 175 28.92 19.23 34.78
C GLY A 175 29.20 18.76 33.36
N LEU A 176 28.16 18.42 32.59
CA LEU A 176 28.34 17.92 31.24
C LEU A 176 28.74 19.09 30.29
N SER A 177 29.99 19.01 29.77
CA SER A 177 30.57 20.01 28.87
C SER A 177 30.60 19.56 27.40
N HIS A 178 30.50 18.25 27.13
CA HIS A 178 30.57 17.71 25.78
C HIS A 178 29.60 16.54 25.59
N VAL A 179 28.88 16.53 24.46
CA VAL A 179 27.98 15.46 24.07
C VAL A 179 28.38 14.98 22.67
N PHE A 180 28.54 13.69 22.50
CA PHE A 180 28.76 13.06 21.21
C PHE A 180 27.44 12.55 20.67
N VAL A 181 27.06 13.00 19.47
CA VAL A 181 25.87 12.54 18.77
C VAL A 181 26.31 11.51 17.70
N LEU A 182 25.94 10.25 17.89
CA LEU A 182 26.16 9.21 16.90
C LEU A 182 25.03 9.23 15.88
N GLN A 183 25.40 9.41 14.61
CA GLN A 183 24.47 9.51 13.53
C GLN A 183 24.81 8.49 12.45
N GLY A 184 23.83 7.69 12.04
CA GLY A 184 23.97 6.83 10.87
C GLY A 184 23.83 7.61 9.57
N PRO A 185 24.11 6.98 8.39
CA PRO A 185 23.82 7.56 7.09
C PRO A 185 22.31 7.81 6.99
N GLY A 186 21.92 9.05 7.13
CA GLY A 186 20.51 9.45 7.25
C GLY A 186 20.00 10.34 6.13
N THR A 187 18.74 10.70 6.24
CA THR A 187 18.09 11.70 5.39
C THR A 187 18.68 13.10 5.64
N PRO A 188 18.55 14.04 4.70
CA PRO A 188 19.04 15.41 4.84
C PRO A 188 18.56 16.17 6.09
N VAL A 189 17.40 15.75 6.64
CA VAL A 189 16.86 16.35 7.88
C VAL A 189 17.68 15.98 9.11
N GLN A 190 18.15 14.74 9.19
CA GLN A 190 19.02 14.30 10.30
C GLN A 190 20.35 15.06 10.33
N LEU A 191 20.86 15.50 9.17
CA LEU A 191 22.05 16.32 9.09
C LEU A 191 21.82 17.74 9.63
N ARG A 192 20.66 18.34 9.36
CA ARG A 192 20.30 19.68 9.87
C ARG A 192 20.20 19.75 11.39
N ASP A 193 19.88 18.63 12.05
CA ASP A 193 19.78 18.59 13.51
C ASP A 193 21.13 18.66 14.19
N THR A 194 22.13 18.05 13.60
CA THR A 194 23.50 18.11 14.10
C THR A 194 24.04 19.53 14.01
N GLU A 195 23.63 20.32 13.02
CA GLU A 195 24.00 21.74 12.91
C GLU A 195 23.32 22.60 13.97
N LYS A 196 22.01 22.38 14.24
CA LYS A 196 21.29 23.10 15.31
C LYS A 196 21.84 22.83 16.69
N VAL A 197 22.29 21.60 16.99
CA VAL A 197 22.95 21.29 18.27
C VAL A 197 24.25 22.07 18.41
N LYS A 198 25.02 22.26 17.32
CA LYS A 198 26.25 23.07 17.34
C LYS A 198 26.01 24.57 17.57
N GLU A 199 24.92 25.12 17.01
CA GLU A 199 24.56 26.54 17.18
C GLU A 199 24.09 26.85 18.61
N THR A 200 23.64 25.88 19.39
CA THR A 200 23.21 26.07 20.78
C THR A 200 24.41 26.10 21.75
N GLU A 201 25.61 25.74 21.30
CA GLU A 201 26.85 25.74 22.07
C GLU A 201 27.68 27.04 21.94
N SER A 202 27.29 27.97 21.07
CA SER A 202 27.95 29.27 20.88
C SER A 202 27.14 30.41 21.49
#